data_73930332f50ed77f93299b5233ed70e2
#
_entry.id   73930332f50ed77f93299b5233ed70e2
#
_cell.length_a   1.000
_cell.length_b   1.000
_cell.length_c   1.000
_cell.angle_alpha   90.00
_cell.angle_beta   90.00
_cell.angle_gamma   90.00
#
_symmetry.space_group_name_H-M   'P 1'
#
loop_
_entity.id
_entity.type
_entity.pdbx_description
1 polymer ?
#
loop_
_entity_poly.entity_id
_entity_poly.type
_entity_poly.pdbx_seq_one_letter_code
_entity_poly.pdbx_strand_id
1 'polypeptide(L)'
;MRYLTAGESHGKQLTTIIEGVPARMPLLKEDINSSLLRRQKGHGRGRRMQIEKDLVEIVGGVRHGVTLGSPISLVIHNDDFKHWEDIMGEDPISENTKIRRVVTRPRPGHADLNGALKYGHRDIRNILERSSARETAARVAAGAVAKTMLKNLGIEISGYVKEIAGIVAKDQVHLTMTDRQQLSEVSPVRVLDKDVEQAMIDAIDQAKQEGDSIGGVCEVYVEGMPAGIGSYVHYDRKLDSKIAGSIVSINAFKGVEFGIGFEAAKLNGSEVHDEIAWSKERGYYRTTNRLGGFEGGMTTGMPIVVRGVMKPIPTLMKRPLESVDIETKQPFKATVERSDACAVPAAAVVMEHVVAFELAKAITDQFTSDQFPKLQEAMDQYREEIRCF
;
A
#
# COMPACT_ATOMS: atom_id res chain seq x y z
N MET A 1 -14.27 10.13 2.04
CA MET A 1 -13.87 9.26 0.88
C MET A 1 -13.91 7.78 1.24
N ARG A 2 -14.24 6.91 0.28
CA ARG A 2 -14.11 5.45 0.38
C ARG A 2 -13.86 4.85 -1.01
N TYR A 3 -13.37 3.61 -1.07
CA TYR A 3 -13.26 2.89 -2.33
C TYR A 3 -13.64 1.41 -2.17
N LEU A 4 -14.04 0.81 -3.28
CA LEU A 4 -14.32 -0.60 -3.42
C LEU A 4 -13.51 -1.14 -4.59
N THR A 5 -12.91 -2.33 -4.42
CA THR A 5 -12.16 -3.02 -5.48
C THR A 5 -12.81 -4.35 -5.82
N ALA A 6 -12.80 -4.71 -7.10
CA ALA A 6 -13.25 -5.99 -7.62
C ALA A 6 -12.27 -6.54 -8.64
N GLY A 7 -12.41 -7.83 -8.97
CA GLY A 7 -11.59 -8.52 -9.95
C GLY A 7 -10.58 -9.49 -9.34
N GLU A 8 -10.19 -10.47 -10.11
CA GLU A 8 -9.28 -11.57 -9.79
C GLU A 8 -7.95 -11.42 -10.53
N SER A 9 -6.92 -12.11 -10.03
CA SER A 9 -5.55 -12.00 -10.57
C SER A 9 -5.45 -12.33 -12.06
N HIS A 10 -6.18 -13.35 -12.51
CA HIS A 10 -6.24 -13.78 -13.91
C HIS A 10 -7.66 -13.62 -14.50
N GLY A 11 -8.53 -12.83 -13.87
CA GLY A 11 -9.81 -12.39 -14.44
C GLY A 11 -9.62 -11.33 -15.51
N LYS A 12 -10.73 -10.87 -16.13
CA LYS A 12 -10.71 -9.89 -17.23
C LYS A 12 -9.99 -8.60 -16.89
N GLN A 13 -10.23 -8.09 -15.66
CA GLN A 13 -9.77 -6.78 -15.22
C GLN A 13 -9.84 -6.62 -13.71
N LEU A 14 -9.18 -5.59 -13.20
CA LEU A 14 -9.44 -5.04 -11.87
C LEU A 14 -10.27 -3.77 -12.02
N THR A 15 -11.28 -3.63 -11.16
CA THR A 15 -12.16 -2.46 -11.12
C THR A 15 -12.03 -1.78 -9.76
N THR A 16 -11.99 -0.46 -9.77
CA THR A 16 -11.98 0.36 -8.55
C THR A 16 -13.05 1.44 -8.68
N ILE A 17 -13.91 1.56 -7.67
CA ILE A 17 -14.86 2.66 -7.56
C ILE A 17 -14.49 3.49 -6.35
N ILE A 18 -14.28 4.79 -6.54
CA ILE A 18 -13.90 5.74 -5.50
C ILE A 18 -15.05 6.74 -5.34
N GLU A 19 -15.52 6.94 -4.13
CA GLU A 19 -16.61 7.85 -3.80
C GLU A 19 -16.13 8.90 -2.78
N GLY A 20 -16.66 10.12 -2.88
CA GLY A 20 -16.36 11.23 -1.99
C GLY A 20 -15.10 12.03 -2.38
N VAL A 21 -14.64 11.94 -3.64
CA VAL A 21 -13.62 12.83 -4.17
C VAL A 21 -14.25 14.19 -4.50
N PRO A 22 -13.69 15.32 -4.01
CA PRO A 22 -14.24 16.65 -4.29
C PRO A 22 -14.38 16.93 -5.78
N ALA A 23 -15.44 17.62 -6.19
CA ALA A 23 -15.58 18.13 -7.55
C ALA A 23 -14.52 19.21 -7.84
N ARG A 24 -14.15 19.35 -9.12
CA ARG A 24 -13.22 20.37 -9.62
C ARG A 24 -11.76 20.18 -9.17
N MET A 25 -11.38 19.00 -8.74
CA MET A 25 -9.98 18.64 -8.52
C MET A 25 -9.33 18.28 -9.86
N PRO A 26 -8.15 18.82 -10.19
CA PRO A 26 -7.37 18.35 -11.35
C PRO A 26 -6.98 16.88 -11.14
N LEU A 27 -7.23 16.05 -12.14
CA LEU A 27 -6.86 14.64 -12.15
C LEU A 27 -6.63 14.15 -13.58
N LEU A 28 -5.41 13.75 -13.88
CA LEU A 28 -5.03 13.19 -15.16
C LEU A 28 -4.79 11.69 -15.06
N LYS A 29 -4.98 10.99 -16.17
CA LYS A 29 -4.68 9.55 -16.28
C LYS A 29 -3.20 9.24 -15.96
N GLU A 30 -2.32 10.14 -16.32
CA GLU A 30 -0.87 10.07 -16.10
C GLU A 30 -0.50 10.09 -14.62
N ASP A 31 -1.25 10.80 -13.78
CA ASP A 31 -1.05 10.82 -12.33
C ASP A 31 -1.21 9.42 -11.74
N ILE A 32 -2.19 8.66 -12.24
CA ILE A 32 -2.46 7.29 -11.79
C ILE A 32 -1.45 6.31 -12.42
N ASN A 33 -1.22 6.43 -13.74
CA ASN A 33 -0.32 5.52 -14.47
C ASN A 33 1.13 5.60 -13.97
N SER A 34 1.61 6.79 -13.59
CA SER A 34 2.94 6.93 -13.00
C SER A 34 3.09 6.12 -11.71
N SER A 35 2.08 6.12 -10.86
CA SER A 35 2.03 5.34 -9.62
C SER A 35 1.95 3.82 -9.89
N LEU A 36 1.15 3.40 -10.86
CA LEU A 36 1.05 2.00 -11.27
C LEU A 36 2.37 1.49 -11.85
N LEU A 37 3.05 2.29 -12.67
CA LEU A 37 4.38 1.96 -13.20
C LEU A 37 5.42 1.82 -12.08
N ARG A 38 5.39 2.68 -11.07
CA ARG A 38 6.26 2.59 -9.88
C ARG A 38 6.06 1.28 -9.14
N ARG A 39 4.79 0.83 -8.97
CA ARG A 39 4.45 -0.44 -8.34
C ARG A 39 5.00 -1.64 -9.10
N GLN A 40 5.09 -1.58 -10.42
CA GLN A 40 5.59 -2.68 -11.25
C GLN A 40 7.11 -2.83 -11.21
N LYS A 41 7.86 -1.79 -10.87
CA LYS A 41 9.32 -1.78 -10.77
C LYS A 41 9.80 -2.45 -9.46
N GLY A 42 11.09 -2.73 -9.42
CA GLY A 42 11.83 -3.24 -8.26
C GLY A 42 12.59 -4.52 -8.55
N HIS A 43 13.75 -4.68 -7.91
CA HIS A 43 14.56 -5.90 -8.00
C HIS A 43 13.83 -7.08 -7.34
N GLY A 44 14.03 -8.28 -7.83
CA GLY A 44 13.37 -9.49 -7.30
C GLY A 44 11.98 -9.79 -7.90
N ARG A 45 11.49 -8.96 -8.83
CA ARG A 45 10.19 -9.16 -9.51
C ARG A 45 10.23 -10.28 -10.51
N GLY A 46 9.13 -11.05 -10.61
CA GLY A 46 8.96 -12.13 -11.56
C GLY A 46 8.69 -11.67 -13.00
N ARG A 47 8.80 -12.61 -13.95
CA ARG A 47 8.61 -12.36 -15.40
C ARG A 47 7.23 -11.78 -15.76
N ARG A 48 6.20 -11.97 -14.92
CA ARG A 48 4.85 -11.46 -15.18
C ARG A 48 4.84 -9.93 -15.32
N MET A 49 5.70 -9.22 -14.58
CA MET A 49 5.81 -7.76 -14.64
C MET A 49 6.37 -7.23 -15.95
N GLN A 50 6.93 -8.11 -16.79
CA GLN A 50 7.40 -7.74 -18.14
C GLN A 50 6.29 -7.87 -19.20
N ILE A 51 5.23 -8.62 -18.90
CA ILE A 51 4.12 -8.92 -19.82
C ILE A 51 2.97 -7.92 -19.60
N GLU A 52 2.62 -7.65 -18.34
CA GLU A 52 1.51 -6.78 -17.98
C GLU A 52 1.95 -5.32 -17.84
N LYS A 53 1.27 -4.44 -18.53
CA LYS A 53 1.36 -2.99 -18.33
C LYS A 53 0.10 -2.54 -17.58
N ASP A 54 0.25 -2.22 -16.29
CA ASP A 54 -0.84 -1.67 -15.50
C ASP A 54 -1.15 -0.23 -15.96
N LEU A 55 -2.05 -0.11 -16.91
CA LEU A 55 -2.56 1.17 -17.38
C LEU A 55 -4.01 1.30 -16.95
N VAL A 56 -4.35 2.45 -16.35
CA VAL A 56 -5.72 2.75 -15.94
C VAL A 56 -6.55 3.28 -17.10
N GLU A 57 -7.80 2.83 -17.18
CA GLU A 57 -8.86 3.48 -17.92
C GLU A 57 -9.79 4.19 -16.92
N ILE A 58 -10.01 5.49 -17.09
CA ILE A 58 -10.99 6.26 -16.30
C ILE A 58 -12.32 6.17 -17.05
N VAL A 59 -13.27 5.41 -16.49
CA VAL A 59 -14.56 5.11 -17.12
C VAL A 59 -15.63 6.10 -16.70
N GLY A 60 -15.49 6.74 -15.54
CA GLY A 60 -16.46 7.73 -15.04
C GLY A 60 -15.88 8.61 -13.94
N GLY A 61 -16.58 9.70 -13.62
CA GLY A 61 -16.25 10.62 -12.52
C GLY A 61 -15.23 11.71 -12.84
N VAL A 62 -14.64 11.71 -14.03
CA VAL A 62 -13.70 12.75 -14.51
C VAL A 62 -14.09 13.20 -15.91
N ARG A 63 -14.00 14.51 -16.17
CA ARG A 63 -14.24 15.10 -17.48
C ARG A 63 -13.26 16.24 -17.73
N HIS A 64 -12.60 16.24 -18.90
CA HIS A 64 -11.62 17.27 -19.29
C HIS A 64 -10.52 17.48 -18.23
N GLY A 65 -10.03 16.38 -17.61
CA GLY A 65 -8.96 16.42 -16.59
C GLY A 65 -9.40 16.95 -15.22
N VAL A 66 -10.72 16.99 -14.94
CA VAL A 66 -11.27 17.53 -13.70
C VAL A 66 -12.32 16.58 -13.14
N THR A 67 -12.31 16.33 -11.83
CA THR A 67 -13.30 15.51 -11.14
C THR A 67 -14.67 16.17 -11.09
N LEU A 68 -15.72 15.34 -11.08
CA LEU A 68 -17.12 15.80 -11.12
C LEU A 68 -17.83 15.79 -9.76
N GLY A 69 -17.21 15.20 -8.72
CA GLY A 69 -17.87 14.94 -7.42
C GLY A 69 -18.72 13.67 -7.42
N SER A 70 -18.99 13.08 -8.58
CA SER A 70 -19.59 11.74 -8.70
C SER A 70 -18.55 10.65 -8.49
N PRO A 71 -18.96 9.38 -8.23
CA PRO A 71 -18.01 8.28 -8.11
C PRO A 71 -17.07 8.17 -9.32
N ILE A 72 -15.78 7.98 -9.03
CA ILE A 72 -14.76 7.73 -10.06
C ILE A 72 -14.67 6.22 -10.27
N SER A 73 -14.82 5.78 -11.52
CA SER A 73 -14.64 4.37 -11.89
C SER A 73 -13.36 4.21 -12.70
N LEU A 74 -12.49 3.32 -12.19
CA LEU A 74 -11.18 2.99 -12.75
C LEU A 74 -11.13 1.51 -13.12
N VAL A 75 -10.59 1.21 -14.28
CA VAL A 75 -10.39 -0.16 -14.78
C VAL A 75 -8.93 -0.37 -15.16
N ILE A 76 -8.37 -1.51 -14.76
CA ILE A 76 -7.04 -1.99 -15.17
C ILE A 76 -7.26 -3.36 -15.83
N HIS A 77 -7.07 -3.44 -17.14
CA HIS A 77 -7.22 -4.67 -17.89
C HIS A 77 -6.08 -5.67 -17.59
N ASN A 78 -6.39 -6.96 -17.59
CA ASN A 78 -5.40 -8.03 -17.48
C ASN A 78 -5.09 -8.57 -18.87
N ASP A 79 -3.93 -8.24 -19.43
CA ASP A 79 -3.52 -8.66 -20.79
C ASP A 79 -3.39 -10.19 -20.93
N ASP A 80 -3.13 -10.88 -19.82
CA ASP A 80 -3.01 -12.34 -19.78
C ASP A 80 -4.37 -13.07 -19.80
N PHE A 81 -5.50 -12.39 -19.62
CA PHE A 81 -6.84 -13.00 -19.53
C PHE A 81 -7.18 -13.88 -20.73
N LYS A 82 -6.77 -13.50 -21.94
CA LYS A 82 -6.96 -14.30 -23.15
C LYS A 82 -6.46 -15.77 -23.06
N HIS A 83 -5.52 -16.03 -22.13
CA HIS A 83 -5.00 -17.38 -21.87
C HIS A 83 -5.70 -18.06 -20.68
N TRP A 84 -6.62 -17.37 -20.04
CA TRP A 84 -7.34 -17.79 -18.84
C TRP A 84 -8.85 -17.82 -19.01
N GLU A 85 -9.38 -17.42 -20.15
CA GLU A 85 -10.81 -17.31 -20.41
C GLU A 85 -11.57 -18.61 -20.09
N ASP A 86 -11.06 -19.76 -20.55
CA ASP A 86 -11.64 -21.08 -20.25
C ASP A 86 -11.54 -21.50 -18.77
N ILE A 87 -10.75 -20.77 -17.95
CA ILE A 87 -10.47 -21.12 -16.55
C ILE A 87 -11.15 -20.14 -15.60
N MET A 88 -11.18 -18.86 -15.97
CA MET A 88 -11.66 -17.75 -15.15
C MET A 88 -12.88 -17.03 -15.78
N GLY A 89 -13.40 -17.53 -16.90
CA GLY A 89 -14.62 -16.96 -17.51
C GLY A 89 -15.83 -17.11 -16.61
N GLU A 90 -16.78 -16.20 -16.73
CA GLU A 90 -18.01 -16.13 -15.94
C GLU A 90 -19.10 -17.08 -16.40
N ASP A 91 -18.98 -17.64 -17.62
CA ASP A 91 -20.01 -18.49 -18.20
C ASP A 91 -20.01 -19.89 -17.59
N PRO A 92 -21.19 -20.56 -17.51
CA PRO A 92 -21.27 -21.93 -17.06
C PRO A 92 -20.46 -22.86 -17.96
N ILE A 93 -19.70 -23.74 -17.33
CA ILE A 93 -18.99 -24.83 -18.03
C ILE A 93 -19.93 -26.01 -18.22
N SER A 94 -19.83 -26.71 -19.37
CA SER A 94 -20.61 -27.93 -19.62
C SER A 94 -20.21 -29.06 -18.65
N GLU A 95 -21.15 -29.90 -18.26
CA GLU A 95 -20.95 -31.01 -17.29
C GLU A 95 -19.78 -31.96 -17.67
N ASN A 96 -19.50 -32.08 -18.94
CA ASN A 96 -18.42 -32.93 -19.44
C ASN A 96 -17.06 -32.23 -19.63
N THR A 97 -16.99 -30.95 -19.28
CA THR A 97 -15.74 -30.17 -19.40
C THR A 97 -14.80 -30.45 -18.23
N LYS A 98 -13.62 -30.97 -18.50
CA LYS A 98 -12.58 -31.14 -17.50
C LYS A 98 -12.03 -29.77 -17.10
N ILE A 99 -12.31 -29.33 -15.87
CA ILE A 99 -11.76 -28.09 -15.34
C ILE A 99 -10.23 -28.22 -15.24
N ARG A 100 -9.53 -27.29 -15.85
CA ARG A 100 -8.07 -27.22 -15.82
C ARG A 100 -7.59 -26.34 -14.68
N ARG A 101 -6.37 -26.55 -14.19
CA ARG A 101 -5.71 -25.76 -13.15
C ARG A 101 -6.47 -25.71 -11.81
N VAL A 102 -7.22 -26.75 -11.48
CA VAL A 102 -7.80 -26.92 -10.14
C VAL A 102 -6.69 -26.96 -9.10
N VAL A 103 -6.88 -26.29 -7.99
CA VAL A 103 -5.93 -26.24 -6.88
C VAL A 103 -6.56 -26.87 -5.64
N THR A 104 -5.94 -27.95 -5.12
CA THR A 104 -6.41 -28.67 -3.93
C THR A 104 -5.39 -28.66 -2.77
N ARG A 105 -4.20 -28.08 -2.98
CA ARG A 105 -3.08 -28.11 -2.03
C ARG A 105 -2.79 -26.70 -1.54
N PRO A 106 -3.35 -26.30 -0.37
CA PRO A 106 -3.24 -24.92 0.14
C PRO A 106 -1.78 -24.60 0.50
N ARG A 107 -1.39 -23.36 0.28
CA ARG A 107 -0.08 -22.83 0.69
C ARG A 107 -0.10 -22.40 2.15
N PRO A 108 0.81 -22.88 3.00
CA PRO A 108 0.99 -22.33 4.35
C PRO A 108 1.25 -20.83 4.30
N GLY A 109 0.61 -20.07 5.20
CA GLY A 109 0.77 -18.62 5.27
C GLY A 109 0.00 -17.81 4.21
N HIS A 110 -0.84 -18.46 3.39
CA HIS A 110 -1.74 -17.82 2.43
C HIS A 110 -3.22 -17.94 2.87
N ALA A 111 -4.12 -17.25 2.18
CA ALA A 111 -5.57 -17.32 2.45
C ALA A 111 -6.22 -18.65 2.03
N ASP A 112 -5.50 -19.48 1.30
CA ASP A 112 -5.98 -20.67 0.58
C ASP A 112 -6.90 -21.56 1.43
N LEU A 113 -6.38 -22.14 2.51
CA LEU A 113 -7.16 -23.09 3.34
C LEU A 113 -8.30 -22.37 4.09
N ASN A 114 -8.00 -21.26 4.75
CA ASN A 114 -8.98 -20.54 5.54
C ASN A 114 -10.13 -19.97 4.67
N GLY A 115 -9.80 -19.51 3.46
CA GLY A 115 -10.80 -19.07 2.49
C GLY A 115 -11.67 -20.22 1.99
N ALA A 116 -11.06 -21.37 1.65
CA ALA A 116 -11.78 -22.57 1.23
C ALA A 116 -12.76 -23.05 2.32
N LEU A 117 -12.30 -23.13 3.56
CA LEU A 117 -13.14 -23.51 4.72
C LEU A 117 -14.28 -22.52 4.94
N LYS A 118 -14.00 -21.20 4.89
CA LYS A 118 -15.00 -20.17 5.16
C LYS A 118 -16.10 -20.11 4.11
N TYR A 119 -15.74 -20.20 2.84
CA TYR A 119 -16.66 -20.02 1.72
C TYR A 119 -17.13 -21.33 1.07
N GLY A 120 -16.68 -22.49 1.57
CA GLY A 120 -17.08 -23.81 1.10
C GLY A 120 -16.54 -24.18 -0.28
N HIS A 121 -15.45 -23.54 -0.74
CA HIS A 121 -14.85 -23.85 -2.04
C HIS A 121 -13.97 -25.08 -1.99
N ARG A 122 -14.12 -25.97 -2.98
CA ARG A 122 -13.28 -27.16 -3.19
C ARG A 122 -12.11 -26.88 -4.14
N ASP A 123 -12.30 -25.98 -5.09
CA ASP A 123 -11.19 -25.43 -5.87
C ASP A 123 -10.64 -24.18 -5.19
N ILE A 124 -9.43 -24.29 -4.64
CA ILE A 124 -8.72 -23.19 -3.95
C ILE A 124 -8.40 -22.04 -4.92
N ARG A 125 -8.46 -22.27 -6.23
CA ARG A 125 -8.30 -21.19 -7.22
C ARG A 125 -9.29 -20.05 -6.97
N ASN A 126 -10.52 -20.36 -6.60
CA ASN A 126 -11.54 -19.36 -6.25
C ASN A 126 -11.14 -18.44 -5.10
N ILE A 127 -10.17 -18.85 -4.27
CA ILE A 127 -9.64 -18.07 -3.17
C ILE A 127 -8.36 -17.33 -3.58
N LEU A 128 -7.42 -18.06 -4.20
CA LEU A 128 -6.09 -17.52 -4.47
C LEU A 128 -6.10 -16.38 -5.51
N GLU A 129 -7.04 -16.39 -6.43
CA GLU A 129 -7.16 -15.38 -7.47
C GLU A 129 -7.51 -14.01 -6.88
N ARG A 130 -8.47 -13.94 -5.96
CA ARG A 130 -8.85 -12.69 -5.28
C ARG A 130 -7.86 -12.29 -4.18
N SER A 131 -7.30 -13.25 -3.45
CA SER A 131 -6.34 -12.98 -2.37
C SER A 131 -4.91 -12.70 -2.86
N SER A 132 -4.69 -12.71 -4.16
CA SER A 132 -3.44 -12.38 -4.81
C SER A 132 -3.04 -10.93 -4.61
N ALA A 133 -1.73 -10.65 -4.48
CA ALA A 133 -1.19 -9.29 -4.44
C ALA A 133 -1.47 -8.47 -5.72
N ARG A 134 -2.00 -9.08 -6.79
CA ARG A 134 -2.49 -8.38 -8.00
C ARG A 134 -3.54 -7.32 -7.65
N GLU A 135 -4.40 -7.57 -6.67
CA GLU A 135 -5.42 -6.65 -6.16
C GLU A 135 -4.82 -5.30 -5.71
N THR A 136 -3.56 -5.27 -5.27
CA THR A 136 -2.90 -4.03 -4.85
C THR A 136 -2.72 -3.01 -5.99
N ALA A 137 -2.82 -3.40 -7.26
CA ALA A 137 -2.86 -2.45 -8.38
C ALA A 137 -4.10 -1.54 -8.29
N ALA A 138 -5.26 -2.11 -7.94
CA ALA A 138 -6.48 -1.34 -7.71
C ALA A 138 -6.35 -0.39 -6.51
N ARG A 139 -5.68 -0.81 -5.43
CA ARG A 139 -5.40 0.08 -4.27
C ARG A 139 -4.44 1.21 -4.63
N VAL A 140 -3.40 0.93 -5.42
CA VAL A 140 -2.48 1.97 -5.90
C VAL A 140 -3.20 2.96 -6.80
N ALA A 141 -4.11 2.50 -7.66
CA ALA A 141 -4.93 3.39 -8.49
C ALA A 141 -5.81 4.33 -7.64
N ALA A 142 -6.49 3.79 -6.61
CA ALA A 142 -7.27 4.60 -5.66
C ALA A 142 -6.38 5.58 -4.87
N GLY A 143 -5.24 5.08 -4.37
CA GLY A 143 -4.29 5.88 -3.61
C GLY A 143 -3.61 6.97 -4.45
N ALA A 144 -3.45 6.76 -5.76
CA ALA A 144 -2.91 7.78 -6.66
C ALA A 144 -3.86 8.99 -6.80
N VAL A 145 -5.18 8.76 -6.87
CA VAL A 145 -6.18 9.84 -6.82
C VAL A 145 -6.06 10.62 -5.51
N ALA A 146 -5.94 9.93 -4.38
CA ALA A 146 -5.74 10.55 -3.08
C ALA A 146 -4.41 11.31 -2.99
N LYS A 147 -3.32 10.74 -3.50
CA LYS A 147 -2.00 11.38 -3.54
C LYS A 147 -2.01 12.66 -4.37
N THR A 148 -2.71 12.66 -5.51
CA THR A 148 -2.91 13.87 -6.33
C THR A 148 -3.66 14.95 -5.54
N MET A 149 -4.70 14.58 -4.79
CA MET A 149 -5.40 15.51 -3.89
C MET A 149 -4.47 16.09 -2.83
N LEU A 150 -3.72 15.25 -2.12
CA LEU A 150 -2.77 15.67 -1.09
C LEU A 150 -1.71 16.62 -1.64
N LYS A 151 -1.12 16.31 -2.79
CA LYS A 151 -0.14 17.17 -3.46
C LYS A 151 -0.70 18.55 -3.75
N ASN A 152 -1.92 18.64 -4.26
CA ASN A 152 -2.59 19.93 -4.53
C ASN A 152 -2.98 20.68 -3.25
N LEU A 153 -2.95 20.04 -2.08
CA LEU A 153 -3.12 20.62 -0.76
C LEU A 153 -1.77 20.93 -0.07
N GLY A 154 -0.65 20.79 -0.77
CA GLY A 154 0.69 21.04 -0.20
C GLY A 154 1.17 19.94 0.75
N ILE A 155 0.65 18.72 0.62
CA ILE A 155 1.04 17.56 1.42
C ILE A 155 1.77 16.57 0.50
N GLU A 156 3.01 16.25 0.85
CA GLU A 156 3.86 15.35 0.07
C GLU A 156 4.10 14.04 0.81
N ILE A 157 4.24 12.95 0.05
CA ILE A 157 4.40 11.60 0.57
C ILE A 157 5.45 10.82 -0.23
N SER A 158 6.26 10.04 0.47
CA SER A 158 7.26 9.14 -0.11
C SER A 158 7.28 7.81 0.63
N GLY A 159 7.20 6.72 -0.13
CA GLY A 159 7.36 5.35 0.36
C GLY A 159 8.66 4.73 -0.12
N TYR A 160 9.42 4.13 0.78
CA TYR A 160 10.71 3.51 0.51
C TYR A 160 10.97 2.31 1.41
N VAL A 161 12.04 1.60 1.13
CA VAL A 161 12.44 0.40 1.87
C VAL A 161 13.38 0.77 3.01
N LYS A 162 13.09 0.26 4.21
CA LYS A 162 13.90 0.42 5.41
C LYS A 162 14.75 -0.81 5.70
N GLU A 163 14.25 -2.01 5.36
CA GLU A 163 14.92 -3.27 5.65
C GLU A 163 14.56 -4.34 4.62
N ILE A 164 15.53 -5.18 4.24
CA ILE A 164 15.31 -6.44 3.51
C ILE A 164 16.17 -7.53 4.16
N ALA A 165 15.55 -8.66 4.52
CA ALA A 165 16.22 -9.84 5.07
C ALA A 165 17.15 -9.54 6.27
N GLY A 166 16.79 -8.62 7.15
CA GLY A 166 17.60 -8.22 8.30
C GLY A 166 18.70 -7.18 7.99
N ILE A 167 18.85 -6.78 6.73
CA ILE A 167 19.76 -5.70 6.32
C ILE A 167 19.01 -4.39 6.49
N VAL A 168 19.38 -3.59 7.50
CA VAL A 168 18.69 -2.38 7.92
C VAL A 168 19.41 -1.13 7.38
N ALA A 169 18.68 -0.26 6.69
CA ALA A 169 19.15 1.05 6.26
C ALA A 169 19.21 2.03 7.45
N LYS A 170 20.24 2.88 7.50
CA LYS A 170 20.33 3.96 8.47
C LYS A 170 19.20 4.99 8.26
N ASP A 171 18.84 5.69 9.32
CA ASP A 171 17.89 6.81 9.21
C ASP A 171 18.55 7.99 8.48
N GLN A 172 17.84 8.51 7.50
CA GLN A 172 18.28 9.60 6.64
C GLN A 172 17.54 10.90 7.02
N VAL A 173 17.74 11.37 8.27
CA VAL A 173 17.00 12.51 8.85
C VAL A 173 17.24 13.85 8.15
N HIS A 174 18.37 13.98 7.42
CA HIS A 174 18.75 15.20 6.73
C HIS A 174 18.19 15.33 5.30
N LEU A 175 17.59 14.25 4.76
CA LEU A 175 17.07 14.26 3.40
C LEU A 175 15.76 15.06 3.32
N THR A 176 15.67 15.90 2.30
CA THR A 176 14.40 16.57 1.94
C THR A 176 13.42 15.57 1.35
N MET A 177 12.12 15.95 1.23
CA MET A 177 11.13 15.13 0.55
C MET A 177 11.54 14.82 -0.90
N THR A 178 12.05 15.82 -1.62
CA THR A 178 12.54 15.66 -2.99
C THR A 178 13.67 14.62 -3.08
N ASP A 179 14.63 14.68 -2.16
CA ASP A 179 15.72 13.70 -2.11
C ASP A 179 15.18 12.27 -1.86
N ARG A 180 14.25 12.12 -0.90
CA ARG A 180 13.61 10.82 -0.61
C ARG A 180 12.91 10.24 -1.83
N GLN A 181 12.12 11.05 -2.52
CA GLN A 181 11.41 10.64 -3.73
C GLN A 181 12.41 10.25 -4.84
N GLN A 182 13.42 11.05 -5.07
CA GLN A 182 14.42 10.81 -6.12
C GLN A 182 15.28 9.56 -5.83
N LEU A 183 15.81 9.44 -4.62
CA LEU A 183 16.67 8.31 -4.24
C LEU A 183 15.88 6.99 -4.28
N SER A 184 14.64 6.97 -3.77
CA SER A 184 13.81 5.77 -3.82
C SER A 184 13.47 5.32 -5.24
N GLU A 185 13.35 6.24 -6.20
CA GLU A 185 13.05 5.88 -7.59
C GLU A 185 14.29 5.40 -8.36
N VAL A 186 15.47 5.89 -8.02
CA VAL A 186 16.73 5.47 -8.65
C VAL A 186 17.20 4.12 -8.13
N SER A 187 16.96 3.81 -6.86
CA SER A 187 17.35 2.54 -6.24
C SER A 187 16.52 1.38 -6.75
N PRO A 188 17.14 0.27 -7.25
CA PRO A 188 16.42 -0.94 -7.66
C PRO A 188 15.62 -1.60 -6.53
N VAL A 189 16.04 -1.39 -5.29
CA VAL A 189 15.37 -1.90 -4.07
C VAL A 189 14.65 -0.80 -3.28
N ARG A 190 14.57 0.42 -3.82
CA ARG A 190 13.92 1.58 -3.21
C ARG A 190 14.47 2.00 -1.84
N VAL A 191 15.71 1.69 -1.53
CA VAL A 191 16.38 2.12 -0.31
C VAL A 191 16.95 3.53 -0.47
N LEU A 192 16.95 4.33 0.60
CA LEU A 192 17.57 5.67 0.61
C LEU A 192 19.06 5.63 0.95
N ASP A 193 19.48 4.61 1.69
CA ASP A 193 20.85 4.39 2.14
C ASP A 193 21.61 3.54 1.11
N LYS A 194 22.48 4.18 0.36
CA LYS A 194 23.27 3.52 -0.69
C LYS A 194 24.30 2.51 -0.14
N ASP A 195 24.69 2.66 1.13
CA ASP A 195 25.70 1.77 1.74
C ASP A 195 25.19 0.32 1.84
N VAL A 196 23.88 0.11 1.96
CA VAL A 196 23.26 -1.22 2.10
C VAL A 196 22.57 -1.73 0.83
N GLU A 197 22.48 -0.90 -0.22
CA GLU A 197 21.72 -1.23 -1.45
C GLU A 197 22.22 -2.53 -2.09
N GLN A 198 23.53 -2.67 -2.29
CA GLN A 198 24.08 -3.88 -2.92
C GLN A 198 23.85 -5.13 -2.07
N ALA A 199 24.02 -5.03 -0.75
CA ALA A 199 23.76 -6.16 0.14
C ALA A 199 22.29 -6.63 0.10
N MET A 200 21.32 -5.69 -0.02
CA MET A 200 19.91 -6.02 -0.21
C MET A 200 19.65 -6.71 -1.55
N ILE A 201 20.29 -6.26 -2.64
CA ILE A 201 20.20 -6.89 -3.97
C ILE A 201 20.76 -8.31 -3.91
N ASP A 202 21.93 -8.51 -3.32
CA ASP A 202 22.58 -9.82 -3.20
C ASP A 202 21.72 -10.79 -2.39
N ALA A 203 21.09 -10.34 -1.30
CA ALA A 203 20.17 -11.16 -0.51
C ALA A 203 18.94 -11.60 -1.30
N ILE A 204 18.38 -10.73 -2.14
CA ILE A 204 17.25 -11.07 -3.03
C ILE A 204 17.69 -12.11 -4.07
N ASP A 205 18.85 -11.93 -4.69
CA ASP A 205 19.37 -12.84 -5.72
C ASP A 205 19.71 -14.20 -5.12
N GLN A 206 20.26 -14.25 -3.93
CA GLN A 206 20.49 -15.48 -3.19
C GLN A 206 19.16 -16.22 -2.92
N ALA A 207 18.17 -15.55 -2.36
CA ALA A 207 16.86 -16.15 -2.12
C ALA A 207 16.22 -16.70 -3.41
N LYS A 208 16.32 -15.95 -4.50
CA LYS A 208 15.85 -16.40 -5.83
C LYS A 208 16.61 -17.65 -6.32
N GLN A 209 17.93 -17.69 -6.14
CA GLN A 209 18.75 -18.84 -6.51
C GLN A 209 18.40 -20.09 -5.69
N GLU A 210 18.13 -19.92 -4.41
CA GLU A 210 17.70 -20.99 -3.50
C GLU A 210 16.25 -21.42 -3.74
N GLY A 211 15.44 -20.59 -4.42
CA GLY A 211 14.01 -20.81 -4.68
C GLY A 211 13.17 -20.56 -3.43
N ASP A 212 13.65 -19.69 -2.57
CA ASP A 212 13.00 -19.20 -1.35
C ASP A 212 12.47 -17.77 -1.54
N SER A 213 11.95 -17.16 -0.49
CA SER A 213 11.44 -15.79 -0.47
C SER A 213 11.87 -15.06 0.79
N ILE A 214 12.03 -13.75 0.69
CA ILE A 214 12.42 -12.88 1.80
C ILE A 214 11.46 -11.72 1.97
N GLY A 215 11.36 -11.25 3.21
CA GLY A 215 10.56 -10.10 3.62
C GLY A 215 11.39 -8.88 3.95
N GLY A 216 10.75 -7.87 4.54
CA GLY A 216 11.43 -6.66 4.97
C GLY A 216 10.46 -5.63 5.55
N VAL A 217 10.95 -4.42 5.70
CA VAL A 217 10.21 -3.28 6.27
C VAL A 217 10.15 -2.15 5.26
N CYS A 218 8.93 -1.66 5.03
CA CYS A 218 8.67 -0.44 4.28
C CYS A 218 8.48 0.73 5.24
N GLU A 219 8.89 1.93 4.86
CA GLU A 219 8.63 3.18 5.57
C GLU A 219 7.94 4.17 4.65
N VAL A 220 6.94 4.89 5.20
CA VAL A 220 6.29 6.02 4.55
C VAL A 220 6.53 7.26 5.36
N TYR A 221 6.98 8.32 4.67
CA TYR A 221 7.27 9.63 5.21
C TYR A 221 6.36 10.68 4.56
N VAL A 222 5.71 11.51 5.38
CA VAL A 222 4.74 12.52 4.91
C VAL A 222 5.08 13.87 5.51
N GLU A 223 5.10 14.90 4.69
CA GLU A 223 5.26 16.31 5.10
C GLU A 223 4.06 17.15 4.72
N GLY A 224 3.85 18.26 5.40
CA GLY A 224 2.82 19.25 5.08
C GLY A 224 1.45 18.97 5.71
N MET A 225 1.29 17.89 6.48
CA MET A 225 0.06 17.69 7.25
C MET A 225 -0.06 18.72 8.38
N PRO A 226 -1.16 19.49 8.47
CA PRO A 226 -1.38 20.37 9.60
C PRO A 226 -1.59 19.60 10.90
N ALA A 227 -1.34 20.19 12.05
CA ALA A 227 -1.67 19.59 13.34
C ALA A 227 -3.19 19.45 13.50
N GLY A 228 -3.64 18.46 14.27
CA GLY A 228 -5.05 18.30 14.63
C GLY A 228 -5.92 17.57 13.60
N ILE A 229 -5.34 16.88 12.60
CA ILE A 229 -6.10 16.00 11.71
C ILE A 229 -6.24 14.62 12.36
N GLY A 230 -7.47 14.12 12.39
CA GLY A 230 -7.88 12.95 13.18
C GLY A 230 -8.63 13.36 14.44
N SER A 231 -8.77 12.46 15.42
CA SER A 231 -9.52 12.77 16.64
C SER A 231 -9.10 11.90 17.82
N TYR A 232 -9.03 12.49 19.01
CA TYR A 232 -8.85 11.78 20.28
C TYR A 232 -10.19 11.34 20.91
N VAL A 233 -11.29 11.91 20.43
CA VAL A 233 -12.61 11.84 21.09
C VAL A 233 -13.14 10.40 21.21
N HIS A 234 -12.85 9.55 20.22
CA HIS A 234 -13.24 8.14 20.25
C HIS A 234 -12.20 7.27 19.52
N TYR A 235 -12.03 6.01 19.95
CA TYR A 235 -10.96 5.12 19.48
C TYR A 235 -10.98 4.87 17.97
N ASP A 236 -12.16 4.76 17.35
CA ASP A 236 -12.35 4.51 15.92
C ASP A 236 -12.16 5.76 15.02
N ARG A 237 -11.94 6.93 15.66
CA ARG A 237 -11.66 8.20 14.98
C ARG A 237 -10.19 8.58 14.99
N LYS A 238 -9.36 7.81 15.70
CA LYS A 238 -7.91 7.99 15.73
C LYS A 238 -7.29 7.71 14.37
N LEU A 239 -6.54 8.67 13.82
CA LEU A 239 -5.99 8.56 12.47
C LEU A 239 -4.84 7.55 12.39
N ASP A 240 -3.97 7.47 13.39
CA ASP A 240 -2.92 6.46 13.50
C ASP A 240 -3.50 5.03 13.47
N SER A 241 -4.61 4.80 14.18
CA SER A 241 -5.33 3.53 14.17
C SER A 241 -5.87 3.16 12.78
N LYS A 242 -6.45 4.15 12.06
CA LYS A 242 -6.96 3.94 10.69
C LYS A 242 -5.82 3.62 9.72
N ILE A 243 -4.71 4.35 9.79
CA ILE A 243 -3.51 4.10 8.98
C ILE A 243 -2.94 2.72 9.29
N ALA A 244 -2.79 2.35 10.57
CA ALA A 244 -2.29 1.04 10.97
C ALA A 244 -3.17 -0.10 10.43
N GLY A 245 -4.49 0.01 10.56
CA GLY A 245 -5.46 -0.95 10.03
C GLY A 245 -5.36 -1.11 8.52
N SER A 246 -5.24 0.00 7.81
CA SER A 246 -5.08 0.00 6.34
C SER A 246 -3.76 -0.63 5.90
N ILE A 247 -2.65 -0.37 6.59
CA ILE A 247 -1.36 -0.99 6.28
C ILE A 247 -1.40 -2.51 6.55
N VAL A 248 -1.91 -2.95 7.70
CA VAL A 248 -2.02 -4.40 8.01
C VAL A 248 -2.95 -5.12 7.03
N SER A 249 -3.89 -4.42 6.39
CA SER A 249 -4.76 -4.97 5.34
C SER A 249 -4.04 -5.27 4.03
N ILE A 250 -2.82 -4.74 3.81
CA ILE A 250 -2.01 -5.05 2.63
C ILE A 250 -1.55 -6.51 2.70
N ASN A 251 -1.58 -7.21 1.56
CA ASN A 251 -1.14 -8.60 1.47
C ASN A 251 0.27 -8.77 2.07
N ALA A 252 0.42 -9.77 2.93
CA ALA A 252 1.64 -10.15 3.65
C ALA A 252 2.13 -9.19 4.75
N PHE A 253 1.51 -8.04 4.98
CA PHE A 253 1.88 -7.19 6.12
C PHE A 253 1.44 -7.82 7.45
N LYS A 254 2.29 -7.70 8.50
CA LYS A 254 2.12 -8.35 9.80
C LYS A 254 2.33 -7.46 11.01
N GLY A 255 2.84 -6.26 10.82
CA GLY A 255 3.04 -5.30 11.90
C GLY A 255 3.17 -3.89 11.36
N VAL A 256 2.88 -2.93 12.23
CA VAL A 256 2.98 -1.49 11.96
C VAL A 256 3.55 -0.81 13.19
N GLU A 257 4.40 0.19 12.98
CA GLU A 257 4.88 1.08 14.04
C GLU A 257 4.96 2.53 13.54
N PHE A 258 4.83 3.47 14.47
CA PHE A 258 4.96 4.91 14.22
C PHE A 258 6.19 5.45 14.94
N GLY A 259 6.96 6.31 14.27
CA GLY A 259 8.18 6.89 14.84
C GLY A 259 9.17 5.84 15.29
N ILE A 260 9.59 5.90 16.55
CA ILE A 260 10.51 4.90 17.13
C ILE A 260 9.83 3.55 17.44
N GLY A 261 8.49 3.47 17.35
CA GLY A 261 7.74 2.23 17.44
C GLY A 261 8.05 1.41 18.70
N PHE A 262 8.43 0.15 18.53
CA PHE A 262 8.73 -0.78 19.63
C PHE A 262 9.94 -0.38 20.48
N GLU A 263 10.84 0.47 19.97
CA GLU A 263 11.97 0.98 20.76
C GLU A 263 11.52 1.82 21.95
N ALA A 264 10.33 2.47 21.85
CA ALA A 264 9.77 3.24 22.96
C ALA A 264 9.63 2.44 24.27
N ALA A 265 9.42 1.12 24.17
CA ALA A 265 9.29 0.25 25.36
C ALA A 265 10.61 0.08 26.15
N LYS A 266 11.76 0.44 25.57
CA LYS A 266 13.10 0.31 26.16
C LYS A 266 13.60 1.61 26.79
N LEU A 267 12.86 2.71 26.62
CA LEU A 267 13.26 4.06 26.99
C LEU A 267 12.37 4.63 28.10
N ASN A 268 12.88 5.60 28.84
CA ASN A 268 12.11 6.36 29.80
C ASN A 268 11.19 7.37 29.11
N GLY A 269 10.12 7.80 29.74
CA GLY A 269 9.18 8.77 29.17
C GLY A 269 9.86 10.08 28.72
N SER A 270 10.84 10.58 29.46
CA SER A 270 11.62 11.76 29.08
C SER A 270 12.48 11.58 27.83
N GLU A 271 12.76 10.35 27.44
CA GLU A 271 13.53 10.01 26.23
C GLU A 271 12.62 9.72 25.03
N VAL A 272 11.33 9.47 25.25
CA VAL A 272 10.34 9.14 24.21
C VAL A 272 9.52 10.34 23.78
N HIS A 273 9.00 11.14 24.73
CA HIS A 273 8.06 12.20 24.41
C HIS A 273 8.75 13.39 23.73
N ASP A 274 8.10 13.91 22.69
CA ASP A 274 8.57 15.05 21.91
C ASP A 274 8.20 16.36 22.61
N GLU A 275 9.19 17.15 23.05
CA GLU A 275 8.96 18.41 23.74
C GLU A 275 8.29 19.43 22.83
N ILE A 276 7.40 20.24 23.41
CA ILE A 276 6.63 21.28 22.70
C ILE A 276 7.38 22.61 22.77
N ALA A 277 7.54 23.24 21.62
CA ALA A 277 8.09 24.58 21.48
C ALA A 277 7.13 25.47 20.67
N TRP A 278 7.36 26.76 20.70
CA TRP A 278 6.58 27.76 19.95
C TRP A 278 7.49 28.82 19.35
N SER A 279 7.18 29.24 18.12
CA SER A 279 7.73 30.46 17.53
C SER A 279 6.64 31.19 16.74
N LYS A 280 6.84 32.50 16.55
CA LYS A 280 5.89 33.34 15.81
C LYS A 280 5.68 32.88 14.36
N GLU A 281 6.73 32.34 13.75
CA GLU A 281 6.73 31.89 12.35
C GLU A 281 6.05 30.54 12.18
N ARG A 282 6.21 29.63 13.16
CA ARG A 282 5.76 28.23 13.08
C ARG A 282 4.50 27.92 13.90
N GLY A 283 4.14 28.78 14.87
CA GLY A 283 3.19 28.38 15.91
C GLY A 283 3.78 27.30 16.82
N TYR A 284 2.97 26.39 17.32
CA TYR A 284 3.43 25.25 18.12
C TYR A 284 4.03 24.15 17.25
N TYR A 285 5.17 23.61 17.68
CA TYR A 285 5.85 22.49 17.02
C TYR A 285 6.54 21.57 18.04
N ARG A 286 7.07 20.44 17.60
CA ARG A 286 7.86 19.52 18.43
C ARG A 286 9.34 19.71 18.12
N THR A 287 10.21 19.59 19.16
CA THR A 287 11.67 19.71 19.00
C THR A 287 12.30 18.43 18.45
N THR A 288 11.63 17.30 18.62
CA THR A 288 11.97 15.98 18.08
C THR A 288 10.73 15.37 17.43
N ASN A 289 10.85 14.22 16.81
CA ASN A 289 9.73 13.51 16.16
C ASN A 289 9.78 11.98 16.43
N ARG A 290 9.99 11.62 17.69
CA ARG A 290 10.09 10.21 18.10
C ARG A 290 8.76 9.47 18.00
N LEU A 291 7.66 10.19 18.19
CA LEU A 291 6.30 9.64 18.08
C LEU A 291 5.78 9.56 16.64
N GLY A 292 6.59 9.97 15.64
CA GLY A 292 6.26 9.80 14.22
C GLY A 292 5.09 10.64 13.75
N GLY A 293 4.90 11.84 14.32
CA GLY A 293 3.90 12.82 13.87
C GLY A 293 2.51 12.63 14.46
N PHE A 294 2.32 11.75 15.45
CA PHE A 294 1.02 11.48 16.07
C PHE A 294 1.05 11.61 17.60
N GLU A 295 0.03 12.27 18.14
CA GLU A 295 -0.28 12.29 19.57
C GLU A 295 -1.79 12.16 19.75
N GLY A 296 -2.24 11.25 20.60
CA GLY A 296 -3.65 11.02 20.90
C GLY A 296 -4.53 10.64 19.69
N GLY A 297 -3.94 10.15 18.60
CA GLY A 297 -4.67 9.81 17.37
C GLY A 297 -4.86 10.98 16.40
N MET A 298 -4.15 12.08 16.62
CA MET A 298 -4.16 13.28 15.78
C MET A 298 -2.74 13.60 15.30
N THR A 299 -2.63 14.23 14.14
CA THR A 299 -1.37 14.76 13.63
C THR A 299 -0.84 15.89 14.52
N THR A 300 0.48 16.02 14.59
CA THR A 300 1.16 17.08 15.40
C THR A 300 1.69 18.23 14.54
N GLY A 301 1.54 18.17 13.22
CA GLY A 301 2.20 19.09 12.29
C GLY A 301 3.67 18.72 11.97
N MET A 302 4.23 17.74 12.69
CA MET A 302 5.54 17.15 12.37
C MET A 302 5.38 16.12 11.24
N PRO A 303 6.47 15.73 10.56
CA PRO A 303 6.40 14.68 9.56
C PRO A 303 5.80 13.39 10.12
N ILE A 304 4.91 12.76 9.35
CA ILE A 304 4.42 11.42 9.69
C ILE A 304 5.46 10.40 9.24
N VAL A 305 5.86 9.51 10.17
CA VAL A 305 6.78 8.40 9.92
C VAL A 305 6.10 7.12 10.37
N VAL A 306 5.78 6.25 9.41
CA VAL A 306 5.13 4.97 9.69
C VAL A 306 5.86 3.84 8.96
N ARG A 307 6.11 2.73 9.68
CA ARG A 307 6.74 1.52 9.16
C ARG A 307 5.76 0.37 9.13
N GLY A 308 5.91 -0.49 8.13
CA GLY A 308 5.14 -1.71 8.02
C GLY A 308 6.02 -2.89 7.65
N VAL A 309 5.92 -3.99 8.41
CA VAL A 309 6.69 -5.21 8.13
C VAL A 309 5.91 -6.14 7.23
N MET A 310 6.54 -6.55 6.12
CA MET A 310 6.05 -7.54 5.18
C MET A 310 6.77 -8.87 5.42
N LYS A 311 6.02 -9.94 5.74
CA LYS A 311 6.57 -11.28 5.79
C LYS A 311 6.98 -11.78 4.41
N PRO A 312 7.87 -12.80 4.30
CA PRO A 312 8.18 -13.48 3.05
C PRO A 312 6.93 -13.97 2.33
N ILE A 313 7.00 -14.04 1.00
CA ILE A 313 5.91 -14.54 0.16
C ILE A 313 5.74 -16.05 0.40
N PRO A 314 4.49 -16.56 0.55
CA PRO A 314 4.28 -17.95 0.96
C PRO A 314 4.55 -19.00 -0.13
N THR A 315 4.78 -18.59 -1.38
CA THR A 315 5.12 -19.51 -2.47
C THR A 315 6.63 -19.69 -2.58
N LEU A 316 7.12 -20.90 -2.27
CA LEU A 316 8.53 -21.27 -2.37
C LEU A 316 8.73 -22.11 -3.63
N MET A 317 9.58 -21.65 -4.55
CA MET A 317 9.69 -22.20 -5.89
C MET A 317 10.40 -23.57 -5.96
N LYS A 318 11.43 -23.76 -5.13
CA LYS A 318 12.23 -25.00 -5.15
C LYS A 318 11.99 -25.91 -3.94
N ARG A 319 11.48 -25.35 -2.83
CA ARG A 319 11.27 -26.07 -1.58
C ARG A 319 9.87 -25.78 -0.99
N PRO A 320 8.78 -26.13 -1.73
CA PRO A 320 7.45 -25.91 -1.22
C PRO A 320 7.26 -26.62 0.12
N LEU A 321 6.62 -25.91 1.04
CA LEU A 321 6.34 -26.41 2.38
C LEU A 321 5.37 -27.58 2.35
N GLU A 322 5.33 -28.37 3.44
CA GLU A 322 4.35 -29.44 3.62
C GLU A 322 2.94 -28.87 3.68
N SER A 323 2.01 -29.57 3.06
CA SER A 323 0.59 -29.27 3.01
C SER A 323 -0.23 -30.55 3.01
N VAL A 324 -1.53 -30.44 2.93
CA VAL A 324 -2.47 -31.57 2.82
C VAL A 324 -3.43 -31.27 1.67
N ASP A 325 -3.61 -32.24 0.82
CA ASP A 325 -4.63 -32.15 -0.24
C ASP A 325 -6.02 -32.16 0.38
N ILE A 326 -6.84 -31.14 0.08
CA ILE A 326 -8.15 -30.96 0.73
C ILE A 326 -9.20 -32.00 0.32
N GLU A 327 -8.99 -32.68 -0.82
CA GLU A 327 -9.89 -33.75 -1.30
C GLU A 327 -9.48 -35.11 -0.69
N THR A 328 -8.23 -35.51 -0.87
CA THR A 328 -7.73 -36.84 -0.49
C THR A 328 -7.34 -36.95 0.97
N LYS A 329 -7.10 -35.82 1.67
CA LYS A 329 -6.59 -35.73 3.04
C LYS A 329 -5.16 -36.33 3.19
N GLN A 330 -4.45 -36.52 2.11
CA GLN A 330 -3.10 -37.04 2.13
C GLN A 330 -2.06 -35.91 2.23
N PRO A 331 -0.95 -36.11 2.92
CA PRO A 331 0.16 -35.17 2.94
C PRO A 331 0.73 -34.96 1.52
N PHE A 332 0.99 -33.71 1.18
CA PHE A 332 1.58 -33.29 -0.08
C PHE A 332 2.40 -32.02 0.09
N LYS A 333 3.23 -31.69 -0.90
CA LYS A 333 3.82 -30.37 -1.01
C LYS A 333 2.77 -29.34 -1.43
N ALA A 334 2.86 -28.12 -0.87
CA ALA A 334 1.99 -27.01 -1.23
C ALA A 334 2.07 -26.68 -2.74
N THR A 335 0.99 -26.16 -3.27
CA THR A 335 0.95 -25.71 -4.68
C THR A 335 2.00 -24.61 -4.91
N VAL A 336 2.71 -24.71 -6.04
CA VAL A 336 3.67 -23.71 -6.49
C VAL A 336 3.03 -22.89 -7.59
N GLU A 337 2.78 -21.63 -7.33
CA GLU A 337 2.37 -20.62 -8.33
C GLU A 337 3.57 -19.73 -8.67
N ARG A 338 3.54 -19.03 -9.79
CA ARG A 338 4.59 -18.06 -10.13
C ARG A 338 4.66 -16.98 -9.07
N SER A 339 5.84 -16.73 -8.54
CA SER A 339 6.04 -15.79 -7.44
C SER A 339 7.35 -15.00 -7.59
N ASP A 340 7.39 -13.84 -6.95
CA ASP A 340 8.58 -13.04 -6.74
C ASP A 340 9.44 -13.68 -5.61
N ALA A 341 10.75 -13.48 -5.61
CA ALA A 341 11.60 -13.83 -4.46
C ALA A 341 11.47 -12.77 -3.34
N CYS A 342 11.25 -11.53 -3.73
CA CYS A 342 11.02 -10.40 -2.82
C CYS A 342 10.03 -9.42 -3.46
N ALA A 343 9.03 -8.98 -2.70
CA ALA A 343 8.07 -7.97 -3.14
C ALA A 343 8.15 -6.67 -2.32
N VAL A 344 9.12 -6.55 -1.41
CA VAL A 344 9.25 -5.39 -0.50
C VAL A 344 9.39 -4.06 -1.26
N PRO A 345 10.18 -3.95 -2.35
CA PRO A 345 10.27 -2.70 -3.11
C PRO A 345 8.91 -2.24 -3.70
N ALA A 346 8.10 -3.18 -4.20
CA ALA A 346 6.76 -2.86 -4.69
C ALA A 346 5.78 -2.56 -3.54
N ALA A 347 5.91 -3.27 -2.42
CA ALA A 347 5.10 -3.08 -1.23
C ALA A 347 5.26 -1.67 -0.63
N ALA A 348 6.45 -1.06 -0.73
CA ALA A 348 6.68 0.32 -0.32
C ALA A 348 5.79 1.30 -1.11
N VAL A 349 5.64 1.09 -2.43
CA VAL A 349 4.73 1.89 -3.26
C VAL A 349 3.26 1.63 -2.88
N VAL A 350 2.87 0.39 -2.63
CA VAL A 350 1.50 0.07 -2.18
C VAL A 350 1.20 0.75 -0.85
N MET A 351 2.11 0.66 0.12
CA MET A 351 1.95 1.27 1.44
C MET A 351 1.84 2.80 1.35
N GLU A 352 2.67 3.45 0.52
CA GLU A 352 2.58 4.89 0.24
C GLU A 352 1.17 5.30 -0.19
N HIS A 353 0.56 4.56 -1.12
CA HIS A 353 -0.75 4.88 -1.67
C HIS A 353 -1.91 4.55 -0.70
N VAL A 354 -1.75 3.52 0.10
CA VAL A 354 -2.72 3.17 1.16
C VAL A 354 -2.73 4.26 2.25
N VAL A 355 -1.54 4.72 2.68
CA VAL A 355 -1.43 5.84 3.63
C VAL A 355 -1.99 7.12 3.03
N ALA A 356 -1.67 7.45 1.77
CA ALA A 356 -2.21 8.62 1.09
C ALA A 356 -3.74 8.62 1.09
N PHE A 357 -4.37 7.46 0.87
CA PHE A 357 -5.83 7.37 0.88
C PHE A 357 -6.44 7.66 2.26
N GLU A 358 -5.87 7.13 3.34
CA GLU A 358 -6.37 7.39 4.69
C GLU A 358 -6.17 8.86 5.12
N LEU A 359 -5.06 9.49 4.72
CA LEU A 359 -4.84 10.92 4.96
C LEU A 359 -5.86 11.78 4.20
N ALA A 360 -6.06 11.52 2.91
CA ALA A 360 -7.05 12.21 2.10
C ALA A 360 -8.47 12.05 2.65
N LYS A 361 -8.83 10.83 3.09
CA LYS A 361 -10.10 10.55 3.75
C LYS A 361 -10.26 11.35 5.04
N ALA A 362 -9.23 11.40 5.90
CA ALA A 362 -9.29 12.16 7.14
C ALA A 362 -9.50 13.67 6.88
N ILE A 363 -8.87 14.22 5.86
CA ILE A 363 -9.06 15.61 5.43
C ILE A 363 -10.50 15.84 4.95
N THR A 364 -11.04 14.97 4.09
CA THR A 364 -12.41 15.11 3.59
C THR A 364 -13.48 14.84 4.65
N ASP A 365 -13.15 14.12 5.72
CA ASP A 365 -14.04 13.91 6.86
C ASP A 365 -14.07 15.11 7.82
N GLN A 366 -13.02 15.94 7.83
CA GLN A 366 -12.87 17.07 8.75
C GLN A 366 -13.28 18.40 8.14
N PHE A 367 -13.03 18.61 6.85
CA PHE A 367 -13.29 19.87 6.16
C PHE A 367 -14.43 19.72 5.14
N THR A 368 -15.01 20.89 4.72
CA THR A 368 -15.95 20.89 3.59
C THR A 368 -15.28 20.34 2.34
N SER A 369 -15.86 19.34 1.72
CA SER A 369 -15.19 18.55 0.66
C SER A 369 -16.00 18.34 -0.62
N ASP A 370 -17.12 19.02 -0.81
CA ASP A 370 -17.89 18.91 -2.05
C ASP A 370 -17.15 19.54 -3.26
N GLN A 371 -16.40 20.61 -3.01
CA GLN A 371 -15.65 21.34 -4.04
C GLN A 371 -14.19 21.47 -3.62
N PHE A 372 -13.28 21.06 -4.50
CA PHE A 372 -11.84 21.11 -4.20
C PHE A 372 -11.31 22.52 -3.87
N PRO A 373 -11.67 23.59 -4.60
CA PRO A 373 -11.24 24.95 -4.22
C PRO A 373 -11.72 25.37 -2.82
N LYS A 374 -12.92 24.94 -2.40
CA LYS A 374 -13.43 25.23 -1.05
C LYS A 374 -12.68 24.43 0.02
N LEU A 375 -12.28 23.21 -0.27
CA LEU A 375 -11.42 22.42 0.59
C LEU A 375 -10.04 23.08 0.77
N GLN A 376 -9.45 23.61 -0.31
CA GLN A 376 -8.19 24.36 -0.26
C GLN A 376 -8.33 25.61 0.65
N GLU A 377 -9.34 26.44 0.40
CA GLU A 377 -9.62 27.63 1.23
C GLU A 377 -9.76 27.28 2.72
N ALA A 378 -10.53 26.23 3.04
CA ALA A 378 -10.74 25.79 4.41
C ALA A 378 -9.46 25.28 5.09
N MET A 379 -8.62 24.55 4.35
CA MET A 379 -7.34 24.08 4.88
C MET A 379 -6.33 25.20 5.08
N ASP A 380 -6.27 26.16 4.17
CA ASP A 380 -5.36 27.31 4.30
C ASP A 380 -5.78 28.20 5.46
N GLN A 381 -7.08 28.44 5.64
CA GLN A 381 -7.61 29.14 6.82
C GLN A 381 -7.26 28.37 8.11
N TYR A 382 -7.47 27.08 8.17
CA TYR A 382 -7.15 26.25 9.34
C TYR A 382 -5.65 26.29 9.67
N ARG A 383 -4.76 26.22 8.69
CA ARG A 383 -3.31 26.34 8.90
C ARG A 383 -2.95 27.67 9.53
N GLU A 384 -3.57 28.75 9.08
CA GLU A 384 -3.33 30.07 9.66
C GLU A 384 -3.89 30.20 11.09
N GLU A 385 -5.09 29.68 11.34
CA GLU A 385 -5.69 29.66 12.67
C GLU A 385 -4.80 28.91 13.69
N ILE A 386 -4.31 27.71 13.37
CA ILE A 386 -3.44 26.94 14.28
C ILE A 386 -2.05 27.56 14.43
N ARG A 387 -1.56 28.28 13.43
CA ARG A 387 -0.29 29.01 13.52
C ARG A 387 -0.40 30.18 14.48
N CYS A 388 -1.56 30.84 14.54
CA CYS A 388 -1.82 32.00 15.36
C CYS A 388 -2.40 31.67 16.76
N PHE A 389 -2.71 30.41 17.04
CA PHE A 389 -3.33 29.94 18.29
C PHE A 389 -2.50 30.26 19.54
#